data_dd8363d0c945498504ad65942716e358
#
_entry.id   dd8363d0c945498504ad65942716e358
#
_cell.length_a   1.000
_cell.length_b   1.000
_cell.length_c   1.000
_cell.angle_alpha   90.00
_cell.angle_beta   90.00
_cell.angle_gamma   90.00
#
_symmetry.space_group_name_H-M   'P 1'
#
loop_
_entity.id
_entity.type
_entity.pdbx_description
1 polymer ?
#
loop_
_entity_poly.entity_id
_entity_poly.type
_entity_poly.pdbx_seq_one_letter_code
_entity_poly.pdbx_strand_id
1 'polypeptide(L)'
;DYVQAVKPDFIFHLAAQAIVSTSYKEPFDTITTNVVGTASVLEAIRNITWNCTCVLITSDKAYDNVEWIWGYRETDAVGGKDVYSGSKGAAELTIKCYWKSFIQAMPNIKLGVARAGNVIGGGDWAKDRIIVDCVKAFSRNEVVEIRSPKATRPWQHVLEPLSGYLNLGQYLYEGKV
;
A
#
# COMPACT_ATOMS: atom_id res chain seq x y z
N ASP A 1 -21.05 -12.70 0.05
CA ASP A 1 -19.97 -11.90 -0.56
C ASP A 1 -20.42 -10.43 -0.64
N TYR A 2 -19.74 -9.56 0.12
CA TYR A 2 -20.15 -8.16 0.28
C TYR A 2 -20.05 -7.36 -1.02
N VAL A 3 -19.00 -7.59 -1.83
CA VAL A 3 -18.78 -6.90 -3.12
C VAL A 3 -19.93 -7.21 -4.10
N GLN A 4 -20.39 -8.45 -4.15
CA GLN A 4 -21.52 -8.86 -4.98
C GLN A 4 -22.86 -8.25 -4.54
N ALA A 5 -23.03 -8.05 -3.23
CA ALA A 5 -24.25 -7.44 -2.69
C ALA A 5 -24.30 -5.92 -2.94
N VAL A 6 -23.16 -5.21 -2.80
CA VAL A 6 -23.08 -3.74 -2.93
C VAL A 6 -22.93 -3.30 -4.38
N LYS A 7 -22.28 -4.08 -5.24
CA LYS A 7 -21.95 -3.77 -6.65
C LYS A 7 -21.33 -2.38 -6.83
N PRO A 8 -20.16 -2.11 -6.19
CA PRO A 8 -19.53 -0.79 -6.23
C PRO A 8 -19.01 -0.45 -7.64
N ASP A 9 -19.08 0.83 -8.02
CA ASP A 9 -18.43 1.36 -9.23
C ASP A 9 -16.92 1.53 -9.04
N PHE A 10 -16.48 1.79 -7.79
CA PHE A 10 -15.08 1.96 -7.42
C PHE A 10 -14.72 1.12 -6.20
N ILE A 11 -13.53 0.52 -6.24
CA ILE A 11 -12.92 -0.18 -5.10
C ILE A 11 -11.56 0.45 -4.83
N PHE A 12 -11.37 1.01 -3.63
CA PHE A 12 -10.07 1.47 -3.13
C PHE A 12 -9.62 0.52 -2.01
N HIS A 13 -8.60 -0.29 -2.28
CA HIS A 13 -8.08 -1.25 -1.31
C HIS A 13 -6.87 -0.67 -0.58
N LEU A 14 -7.10 -0.09 0.61
CA LEU A 14 -6.08 0.46 1.49
C LEU A 14 -5.80 -0.43 2.71
N ALA A 15 -6.59 -1.49 2.90
CA ALA A 15 -6.48 -2.35 4.08
C ALA A 15 -5.14 -3.11 4.09
N ALA A 16 -4.38 -2.94 5.18
CA ALA A 16 -3.12 -3.62 5.38
C ALA A 16 -2.69 -3.57 6.85
N GLN A 17 -1.87 -4.52 7.30
CA GLN A 17 -1.04 -4.34 8.47
C GLN A 17 0.15 -3.47 8.06
N ALA A 18 0.24 -2.23 8.60
CA ALA A 18 1.13 -1.17 8.10
C ALA A 18 2.31 -0.85 9.03
N ILE A 19 2.52 -1.61 10.10
CA ILE A 19 3.51 -1.31 11.14
C ILE A 19 4.63 -2.34 11.11
N VAL A 20 5.86 -1.86 10.81
CA VAL A 20 7.04 -2.72 10.71
C VAL A 20 7.33 -3.45 12.03
N SER A 21 7.28 -2.76 13.18
CA SER A 21 7.54 -3.40 14.48
C SER A 21 6.51 -4.48 14.84
N THR A 22 5.27 -4.37 14.37
CA THR A 22 4.24 -5.40 14.52
C THR A 22 4.59 -6.63 13.68
N SER A 23 5.14 -6.47 12.49
CA SER A 23 5.50 -7.61 11.63
C SER A 23 6.59 -8.53 12.23
N TYR A 24 7.43 -8.00 13.10
CA TYR A 24 8.41 -8.83 13.86
C TYR A 24 7.76 -9.63 14.98
N LYS A 25 6.65 -9.16 15.53
CA LYS A 25 5.93 -9.84 16.62
C LYS A 25 4.89 -10.82 16.09
N GLU A 26 4.23 -10.44 15.01
CA GLU A 26 3.11 -11.14 14.40
C GLU A 26 3.36 -11.32 12.88
N PRO A 27 4.42 -12.09 12.52
CA PRO A 27 4.81 -12.23 11.13
C PRO A 27 3.76 -12.94 10.28
N PHE A 28 3.13 -13.98 10.82
CA PHE A 28 2.09 -14.73 10.12
C PHE A 28 0.86 -13.87 9.83
N ASP A 29 0.40 -13.10 10.81
CA ASP A 29 -0.76 -12.20 10.64
C ASP A 29 -0.46 -11.09 9.64
N THR A 30 0.80 -10.59 9.61
CA THR A 30 1.24 -9.61 8.62
C THR A 30 1.16 -10.19 7.20
N ILE A 31 1.65 -11.41 6.98
CA ILE A 31 1.55 -12.09 5.68
C ILE A 31 0.10 -12.36 5.31
N THR A 32 -0.68 -12.90 6.25
CA THR A 32 -2.09 -13.22 6.01
C THR A 32 -2.87 -11.96 5.65
N THR A 33 -2.70 -10.88 6.38
CA THR A 33 -3.40 -9.62 6.12
C THR A 33 -2.97 -9.01 4.78
N ASN A 34 -1.67 -8.89 4.53
CA ASN A 34 -1.17 -8.13 3.38
C ASN A 34 -1.19 -8.93 2.08
N VAL A 35 -0.92 -10.23 2.12
CA VAL A 35 -0.85 -11.07 0.92
C VAL A 35 -2.16 -11.80 0.68
N VAL A 36 -2.63 -12.58 1.66
CA VAL A 36 -3.89 -13.34 1.50
C VAL A 36 -5.08 -12.41 1.46
N GLY A 37 -5.10 -11.33 2.26
CA GLY A 37 -6.12 -10.28 2.20
C GLY A 37 -6.19 -9.63 0.81
N THR A 38 -5.04 -9.26 0.22
CA THR A 38 -4.99 -8.74 -1.15
C THR A 38 -5.49 -9.77 -2.16
N ALA A 39 -5.09 -11.04 -2.04
CA ALA A 39 -5.58 -12.12 -2.90
C ALA A 39 -7.10 -12.30 -2.79
N SER A 40 -7.66 -12.17 -1.58
CA SER A 40 -9.11 -12.26 -1.35
C SER A 40 -9.88 -11.12 -2.03
N VAL A 41 -9.32 -9.90 -2.03
CA VAL A 41 -9.89 -8.77 -2.78
C VAL A 41 -9.81 -9.01 -4.29
N LEU A 42 -8.68 -9.48 -4.78
CA LEU A 42 -8.49 -9.81 -6.20
C LEU A 42 -9.43 -10.94 -6.66
N GLU A 43 -9.67 -11.93 -5.83
CA GLU A 43 -10.64 -12.99 -6.10
C GLU A 43 -12.07 -12.44 -6.17
N ALA A 44 -12.43 -11.50 -5.29
CA ALA A 44 -13.72 -10.81 -5.39
C ALA A 44 -13.82 -9.98 -6.67
N ILE A 45 -12.77 -9.24 -7.06
CA ILE A 45 -12.71 -8.45 -8.31
C ILE A 45 -12.86 -9.35 -9.54
N ARG A 46 -12.19 -10.50 -9.57
CA ARG A 46 -12.25 -11.46 -10.68
C ARG A 46 -13.68 -11.98 -10.96
N ASN A 47 -14.54 -11.94 -9.98
CA ASN A 47 -15.92 -12.39 -10.07
C ASN A 47 -16.94 -11.25 -10.34
N ILE A 48 -16.47 -10.02 -10.60
CA ILE A 48 -17.32 -8.87 -10.93
C ILE A 48 -17.80 -8.97 -12.40
N THR A 49 -19.12 -8.82 -12.60
CA THR A 49 -19.74 -8.85 -13.93
C THR A 49 -20.22 -7.49 -14.44
N TRP A 50 -20.08 -6.44 -13.63
CA TRP A 50 -20.40 -5.04 -13.96
C TRP A 50 -19.13 -4.21 -14.13
N ASN A 51 -19.26 -2.99 -14.65
CA ASN A 51 -18.12 -2.09 -14.77
C ASN A 51 -17.64 -1.65 -13.39
N CYS A 52 -16.35 -1.86 -13.09
CA CYS A 52 -15.77 -1.46 -11.83
C CYS A 52 -14.33 -1.00 -12.01
N THR A 53 -13.99 0.11 -11.36
CA THR A 53 -12.63 0.67 -11.32
C THR A 53 -11.99 0.37 -9.97
N CYS A 54 -10.81 -0.26 -9.99
CA CYS A 54 -10.14 -0.72 -8.79
C CYS A 54 -8.77 -0.04 -8.64
N VAL A 55 -8.50 0.55 -7.49
CA VAL A 55 -7.20 1.12 -7.12
C VAL A 55 -6.69 0.36 -5.90
N LEU A 56 -5.59 -0.36 -6.07
CA LEU A 56 -4.96 -1.14 -5.01
C LEU A 56 -3.73 -0.38 -4.49
N ILE A 57 -3.71 -0.07 -3.20
CA ILE A 57 -2.66 0.72 -2.59
C ILE A 57 -1.64 -0.20 -1.93
N THR A 58 -0.40 -0.08 -2.38
CA THR A 58 0.75 -0.76 -1.80
C THR A 58 1.67 0.26 -1.10
N SER A 59 2.99 0.12 -1.20
CA SER A 59 3.93 0.96 -0.50
C SER A 59 5.27 1.00 -1.23
N ASP A 60 6.04 2.07 -1.04
CA ASP A 60 7.45 2.13 -1.41
C ASP A 60 8.29 0.99 -0.79
N LYS A 61 7.80 0.40 0.32
CA LYS A 61 8.41 -0.77 0.95
C LYS A 61 8.32 -2.06 0.15
N ALA A 62 7.54 -2.07 -0.94
CA ALA A 62 7.50 -3.18 -1.88
C ALA A 62 8.79 -3.32 -2.70
N TYR A 63 9.58 -2.27 -2.85
CA TYR A 63 10.86 -2.35 -3.56
C TYR A 63 11.90 -3.18 -2.80
N ASP A 64 12.70 -3.93 -3.54
CA ASP A 64 13.94 -4.52 -3.00
C ASP A 64 14.98 -3.39 -2.80
N ASN A 65 15.03 -2.87 -1.58
CA ASN A 65 15.88 -1.72 -1.27
C ASN A 65 17.36 -2.11 -1.22
N VAL A 66 18.10 -1.76 -2.26
CA VAL A 66 19.55 -1.94 -2.39
C VAL A 66 20.36 -0.69 -1.98
N GLU A 67 19.69 0.33 -1.44
CA GLU A 67 20.30 1.58 -0.90
C GLU A 67 21.22 2.30 -1.91
N TRP A 68 20.88 2.26 -3.20
CA TRP A 68 21.58 3.03 -4.22
C TRP A 68 21.20 4.52 -4.17
N ILE A 69 21.97 5.34 -4.91
CA ILE A 69 21.77 6.81 -4.93
C ILE A 69 20.58 7.29 -5.79
N TRP A 70 20.00 6.39 -6.58
CA TRP A 70 18.92 6.70 -7.50
C TRP A 70 17.55 6.46 -6.86
N GLY A 71 16.54 7.23 -7.27
CA GLY A 71 15.15 6.93 -6.94
C GLY A 71 14.67 5.65 -7.61
N TYR A 72 13.80 4.90 -6.93
CA TYR A 72 13.19 3.67 -7.47
C TYR A 72 12.13 4.03 -8.51
N ARG A 73 12.00 3.15 -9.51
CA ARG A 73 11.00 3.22 -10.58
C ARG A 73 10.00 2.08 -10.41
N GLU A 74 8.84 2.20 -11.03
CA GLU A 74 7.77 1.18 -10.96
C GLU A 74 8.20 -0.18 -11.53
N THR A 75 9.21 -0.18 -12.40
CA THR A 75 9.78 -1.37 -13.05
C THR A 75 10.91 -2.03 -12.26
N ASP A 76 11.39 -1.37 -11.19
CA ASP A 76 12.48 -1.92 -10.38
C ASP A 76 12.01 -3.13 -9.57
N ALA A 77 12.97 -3.95 -9.14
CA ALA A 77 12.69 -5.20 -8.43
C ALA A 77 11.88 -4.95 -7.16
N VAL A 78 10.89 -5.82 -6.94
CA VAL A 78 10.15 -5.88 -5.68
C VAL A 78 10.70 -6.97 -4.78
N GLY A 79 10.67 -6.74 -3.47
CA GLY A 79 11.22 -7.68 -2.49
C GLY A 79 11.03 -7.16 -1.07
N GLY A 80 11.99 -7.40 -0.21
CA GLY A 80 12.00 -6.85 1.15
C GLY A 80 12.90 -7.64 2.08
N LYS A 81 13.60 -6.93 2.97
CA LYS A 81 14.55 -7.51 3.94
C LYS A 81 13.90 -7.84 5.29
N ASP A 82 12.66 -7.46 5.48
CA ASP A 82 11.85 -7.77 6.67
C ASP A 82 10.46 -8.28 6.26
N VAL A 83 9.73 -8.85 7.21
CA VAL A 83 8.42 -9.47 6.94
C VAL A 83 7.40 -8.47 6.39
N TYR A 84 7.40 -7.24 6.89
CA TYR A 84 6.51 -6.21 6.39
C TYR A 84 6.81 -5.86 4.92
N SER A 85 8.06 -5.52 4.63
CA SER A 85 8.51 -5.17 3.27
C SER A 85 8.30 -6.34 2.31
N GLY A 86 8.67 -7.56 2.74
CA GLY A 86 8.43 -8.79 1.98
C GLY A 86 6.95 -9.03 1.70
N SER A 87 6.07 -8.79 2.68
CA SER A 87 4.61 -8.92 2.47
C SER A 87 4.07 -7.91 1.46
N LYS A 88 4.60 -6.69 1.41
CA LYS A 88 4.23 -5.68 0.41
C LYS A 88 4.72 -6.06 -0.99
N GLY A 89 5.94 -6.55 -1.11
CA GLY A 89 6.45 -7.10 -2.38
C GLY A 89 5.65 -8.30 -2.86
N ALA A 90 5.33 -9.24 -1.98
CA ALA A 90 4.52 -10.42 -2.30
C ALA A 90 3.08 -10.04 -2.71
N ALA A 91 2.47 -9.03 -2.06
CA ALA A 91 1.17 -8.50 -2.46
C ALA A 91 1.21 -7.95 -3.90
N GLU A 92 2.25 -7.20 -4.28
CA GLU A 92 2.40 -6.72 -5.66
C GLU A 92 2.61 -7.84 -6.68
N LEU A 93 3.39 -8.85 -6.35
CA LEU A 93 3.53 -10.03 -7.20
C LEU A 93 2.19 -10.76 -7.35
N THR A 94 1.42 -10.87 -6.27
CA THR A 94 0.06 -11.44 -6.31
C THR A 94 -0.87 -10.64 -7.22
N ILE A 95 -0.86 -9.31 -7.12
CA ILE A 95 -1.63 -8.42 -8.00
C ILE A 95 -1.22 -8.63 -9.46
N LYS A 96 0.08 -8.66 -9.74
CA LYS A 96 0.61 -8.88 -11.09
C LYS A 96 0.18 -10.25 -11.65
N CYS A 97 0.19 -11.31 -10.83
CA CYS A 97 -0.26 -12.64 -11.24
C CYS A 97 -1.74 -12.64 -11.60
N TYR A 98 -2.62 -12.08 -10.74
CA TYR A 98 -4.05 -11.99 -11.02
C TYR A 98 -4.37 -11.12 -12.25
N TRP A 99 -3.67 -9.99 -12.38
CA TRP A 99 -3.80 -9.14 -13.54
C TRP A 99 -3.52 -9.90 -14.82
N LYS A 100 -2.36 -10.55 -14.92
CA LYS A 100 -1.93 -11.27 -16.12
C LYS A 100 -2.75 -12.50 -16.44
N SER A 101 -3.19 -13.22 -15.40
CA SER A 101 -3.90 -14.49 -15.56
C SER A 101 -5.40 -14.32 -15.84
N PHE A 102 -6.02 -13.24 -15.33
CA PHE A 102 -7.47 -13.11 -15.33
C PHE A 102 -7.94 -11.70 -15.73
N ILE A 103 -7.53 -10.67 -14.96
CA ILE A 103 -8.18 -9.36 -15.00
C ILE A 103 -7.90 -8.62 -16.30
N GLN A 104 -6.69 -8.76 -16.87
CA GLN A 104 -6.31 -8.10 -18.13
C GLN A 104 -7.26 -8.41 -19.29
N ALA A 105 -7.90 -9.58 -19.28
CA ALA A 105 -8.87 -9.99 -20.30
C ALA A 105 -10.31 -9.54 -19.99
N MET A 106 -10.55 -8.89 -18.87
CA MET A 106 -11.89 -8.45 -18.43
C MET A 106 -12.14 -6.99 -18.86
N PRO A 107 -12.97 -6.74 -19.88
CA PRO A 107 -13.17 -5.37 -20.40
C PRO A 107 -13.93 -4.46 -19.41
N ASN A 108 -14.65 -5.05 -18.48
CA ASN A 108 -15.45 -4.36 -17.46
C ASN A 108 -14.63 -3.97 -16.21
N ILE A 109 -13.37 -4.42 -16.08
CA ILE A 109 -12.52 -4.09 -14.93
C ILE A 109 -11.38 -3.17 -15.37
N LYS A 110 -11.25 -2.04 -14.67
CA LYS A 110 -10.11 -1.14 -14.74
C LYS A 110 -9.34 -1.24 -13.44
N LEU A 111 -8.05 -1.58 -13.49
CA LEU A 111 -7.26 -1.80 -12.29
C LEU A 111 -5.94 -1.03 -12.36
N GLY A 112 -5.65 -0.27 -11.31
CA GLY A 112 -4.38 0.41 -11.10
C GLY A 112 -3.78 0.10 -9.74
N VAL A 113 -2.46 0.20 -9.66
CA VAL A 113 -1.70 0.03 -8.41
C VAL A 113 -0.97 1.32 -8.10
N ALA A 114 -1.07 1.79 -6.85
CA ALA A 114 -0.37 2.97 -6.37
C ALA A 114 0.56 2.62 -5.21
N ARG A 115 1.81 3.10 -5.25
CA ARG A 115 2.79 3.00 -4.18
C ARG A 115 2.91 4.35 -3.49
N ALA A 116 2.65 4.41 -2.20
CA ALA A 116 2.89 5.60 -1.40
C ALA A 116 4.17 5.45 -0.57
N GLY A 117 4.90 6.55 -0.41
CA GLY A 117 6.00 6.65 0.53
C GLY A 117 5.53 6.87 1.97
N ASN A 118 6.30 7.62 2.74
CA ASN A 118 5.93 7.97 4.10
C ASN A 118 4.85 9.05 4.12
N VAL A 119 3.74 8.75 4.75
CA VAL A 119 2.56 9.63 4.83
C VAL A 119 2.40 10.12 6.25
N ILE A 120 2.15 11.43 6.43
CA ILE A 120 1.82 12.05 7.71
C ILE A 120 0.46 12.74 7.64
N GLY A 121 -0.26 12.68 8.76
CA GLY A 121 -1.55 13.33 8.91
C GLY A 121 -2.01 13.29 10.35
N GLY A 122 -3.12 13.94 10.66
CA GLY A 122 -3.73 13.88 11.98
C GLY A 122 -4.30 12.49 12.32
N GLY A 123 -4.35 12.17 13.62
CA GLY A 123 -4.99 10.96 14.11
C GLY A 123 -4.14 9.69 14.15
N ASP A 124 -2.95 9.66 13.54
CA ASP A 124 -2.03 8.51 13.65
C ASP A 124 -1.19 8.61 14.92
N TRP A 125 -1.54 7.83 15.92
CA TRP A 125 -0.84 7.71 17.19
C TRP A 125 -0.16 6.36 17.38
N ALA A 126 0.03 5.61 16.28
CA ALA A 126 0.63 4.29 16.33
C ALA A 126 2.06 4.34 16.89
N LYS A 127 2.40 3.31 17.67
CA LYS A 127 3.72 3.16 18.27
C LYS A 127 4.80 3.03 17.18
N ASP A 128 6.00 3.48 17.47
CA ASP A 128 7.19 3.40 16.60
C ASP A 128 7.08 4.26 15.31
N ARG A 129 6.19 5.25 15.32
CA ARG A 129 6.11 6.29 14.30
C ARG A 129 6.95 7.50 14.72
N ILE A 130 7.95 7.88 13.92
CA ILE A 130 8.89 8.96 14.26
C ILE A 130 8.17 10.28 14.58
N ILE A 131 7.14 10.66 13.83
CA ILE A 131 6.39 11.90 14.08
C ILE A 131 5.66 11.81 15.42
N VAL A 132 5.06 10.68 15.75
CA VAL A 132 4.38 10.43 17.02
C VAL A 132 5.37 10.48 18.18
N ASP A 133 6.53 9.85 18.00
CA ASP A 133 7.59 9.84 19.01
C ASP A 133 8.12 11.27 19.26
N CYS A 134 8.35 12.06 18.20
CA CYS A 134 8.72 13.48 18.30
C CYS A 134 7.67 14.30 19.05
N VAL A 135 6.38 14.19 18.67
CA VAL A 135 5.30 14.96 19.31
C VAL A 135 5.20 14.61 20.78
N LYS A 136 5.28 13.32 21.14
CA LYS A 136 5.21 12.86 22.53
C LYS A 136 6.40 13.36 23.36
N ALA A 137 7.61 13.29 22.83
CA ALA A 137 8.81 13.76 23.54
C ALA A 137 8.76 15.28 23.73
N PHE A 138 8.45 16.06 22.69
CA PHE A 138 8.35 17.52 22.78
C PHE A 138 7.26 17.97 23.75
N SER A 139 6.10 17.30 23.76
CA SER A 139 5.03 17.63 24.71
C SER A 139 5.40 17.41 26.18
N ARG A 140 6.45 16.58 26.44
CA ARG A 140 6.97 16.30 27.79
C ARG A 140 8.29 17.00 28.07
N ASN A 141 8.76 17.85 27.16
CA ASN A 141 10.09 18.46 27.22
C ASN A 141 11.23 17.42 27.35
N GLU A 142 11.08 16.29 26.68
CA GLU A 142 12.02 15.17 26.65
C GLU A 142 12.86 15.19 25.36
N VAL A 143 14.03 14.56 25.39
CA VAL A 143 14.88 14.36 24.20
C VAL A 143 14.26 13.28 23.30
N VAL A 144 14.22 13.54 21.99
CA VAL A 144 13.79 12.55 21.00
C VAL A 144 14.92 11.59 20.68
N GLU A 145 14.69 10.30 20.85
CA GLU A 145 15.63 9.27 20.42
C GLU A 145 15.38 8.91 18.93
N ILE A 146 16.38 9.16 18.09
CA ILE A 146 16.33 8.84 16.66
C ILE A 146 17.09 7.55 16.38
N ARG A 147 16.38 6.48 16.08
CA ARG A 147 16.97 5.14 15.84
C ARG A 147 17.80 5.05 14.55
N SER A 148 17.47 5.82 13.53
CA SER A 148 18.15 5.81 12.22
C SER A 148 18.36 7.23 11.69
N PRO A 149 19.30 8.00 12.26
CA PRO A 149 19.45 9.44 11.97
C PRO A 149 19.90 9.74 10.54
N LYS A 150 20.51 8.79 9.84
CA LYS A 150 20.94 8.94 8.44
C LYS A 150 19.91 8.48 7.41
N ALA A 151 18.78 7.93 7.86
CA ALA A 151 17.75 7.45 6.93
C ALA A 151 16.98 8.61 6.31
N THR A 152 16.87 8.60 4.99
CA THR A 152 16.00 9.51 4.22
C THR A 152 14.64 8.87 3.98
N ARG A 153 13.60 9.69 3.87
CA ARG A 153 12.23 9.22 3.61
C ARG A 153 11.47 10.23 2.75
N PRO A 154 10.66 9.75 1.79
CA PRO A 154 9.84 10.61 0.94
C PRO A 154 8.56 11.01 1.69
N TRP A 155 8.66 11.99 2.57
CA TRP A 155 7.52 12.46 3.37
C TRP A 155 6.53 13.27 2.53
N GLN A 156 5.25 12.99 2.74
CA GLN A 156 4.15 13.74 2.15
C GLN A 156 2.96 13.84 3.12
N HIS A 157 2.17 14.88 2.97
CA HIS A 157 0.93 15.01 3.72
C HIS A 157 -0.11 14.01 3.19
N VAL A 158 -0.95 13.48 4.08
CA VAL A 158 -1.94 12.43 3.75
C VAL A 158 -2.87 12.79 2.59
N LEU A 159 -3.19 14.06 2.40
CA LEU A 159 -4.04 14.52 1.30
C LEU A 159 -3.38 14.37 -0.08
N GLU A 160 -2.04 14.37 -0.16
CA GLU A 160 -1.33 14.19 -1.43
C GLU A 160 -1.55 12.79 -2.02
N PRO A 161 -1.23 11.69 -1.31
CA PRO A 161 -1.49 10.37 -1.86
C PRO A 161 -2.99 10.09 -2.04
N LEU A 162 -3.85 10.59 -1.15
CA LEU A 162 -5.30 10.42 -1.31
C LEU A 162 -5.81 11.10 -2.59
N SER A 163 -5.36 12.33 -2.88
CA SER A 163 -5.64 13.00 -4.15
C SER A 163 -5.12 12.19 -5.34
N GLY A 164 -3.89 11.67 -5.24
CA GLY A 164 -3.31 10.80 -6.27
C GLY A 164 -4.14 9.54 -6.53
N TYR A 165 -4.65 8.87 -5.48
CA TYR A 165 -5.49 7.68 -5.63
C TYR A 165 -6.83 7.99 -6.31
N LEU A 166 -7.46 9.10 -5.96
CA LEU A 166 -8.70 9.55 -6.59
C LEU A 166 -8.48 9.91 -8.07
N ASN A 167 -7.41 10.64 -8.38
CA ASN A 167 -7.04 10.97 -9.76
C ASN A 167 -6.73 9.71 -10.58
N LEU A 168 -6.00 8.74 -10.04
CA LEU A 168 -5.74 7.47 -10.70
C LEU A 168 -7.07 6.74 -11.00
N GLY A 169 -7.96 6.68 -10.01
CA GLY A 169 -9.29 6.09 -10.19
C GLY A 169 -10.09 6.78 -11.30
N GLN A 170 -10.08 8.10 -11.33
CA GLN A 170 -10.73 8.88 -12.38
C GLN A 170 -10.13 8.61 -13.77
N TYR A 171 -8.82 8.62 -13.91
CA TYR A 171 -8.16 8.39 -15.21
C TYR A 171 -8.39 6.96 -15.73
N LEU A 172 -8.37 5.97 -14.83
CA LEU A 172 -8.74 4.60 -15.18
C LEU A 172 -10.20 4.52 -15.66
N TYR A 173 -11.13 5.14 -14.92
CA TYR A 173 -12.55 5.17 -15.30
C TYR A 173 -12.78 5.79 -16.67
N GLU A 174 -12.10 6.90 -16.95
CA GLU A 174 -12.17 7.62 -18.22
C GLU A 174 -11.37 6.94 -19.36
N GLY A 175 -10.63 5.87 -19.08
CA GLY A 175 -9.80 5.17 -20.07
C GLY A 175 -8.60 5.98 -20.56
N LYS A 176 -8.07 6.88 -19.72
CA LYS A 176 -6.90 7.73 -20.03
C LYS A 176 -5.56 7.10 -19.69
N VAL A 177 -5.56 5.96 -18.99
CA VAL A 177 -4.40 5.17 -18.60
C VAL A 177 -4.70 3.68 -18.74
#